data_e83277c1fd5e3d83e63bed8b0f03b4d9
#
_entry.id   e83277c1fd5e3d83e63bed8b0f03b4d9
#
_cell.length_a   1.000
_cell.length_b   1.000
_cell.length_c   1.000
_cell.angle_alpha   90.00
_cell.angle_beta   90.00
_cell.angle_gamma   90.00
#
_symmetry.space_group_name_H-M   'P 1'
#
loop_
_entity.id
_entity.type
_entity.pdbx_description
1 polymer ?
#
loop_
_entity_poly.entity_id
_entity_poly.type
_entity_poly.pdbx_seq_one_letter_code
_entity_poly.pdbx_strand_id
1 'polypeptide(L)'
;PPSKAAIHPLRSIGQSGLGAALRQRGGGGPEPIFFTGPSRHRLISRGHAMLTPGPGGTDGESLMSKIQLPAIKPKRRPWNRGRLVGQKRPLLPKQVWAIRARLELASNLRDLALFNLAIDSKLRGCDLVGLRVAQLVVGDRVRERVSVIQSKTRRPVQFEVTENTRASISEWVKRPEMIGCAFLFPSRFHARPHISTRQYARLVREWVTAIGLEPSGYGTHSLRRTKAAQIYRKTGNLRAVQLLLGHTKVDSTVRYLGVELEDALSIAESVDI
;
A
#
# COMPACT_ATOMS: atom_id res chain seq x y z
N PRO A 1 -59.89 18.95 2.88
CA PRO A 1 -59.88 19.53 4.21
C PRO A 1 -59.31 18.53 5.21
N PRO A 2 -58.65 19.05 6.22
CA PRO A 2 -57.62 18.32 6.98
C PRO A 2 -58.19 17.75 8.28
N SER A 3 -57.50 16.78 8.86
CA SER A 3 -57.67 16.50 10.29
C SER A 3 -56.35 16.45 10.99
N LYS A 4 -56.32 17.27 12.03
CA LYS A 4 -55.31 17.54 13.02
C LYS A 4 -55.27 16.48 14.14
N ALA A 5 -54.16 16.59 14.87
CA ALA A 5 -53.95 16.25 16.29
C ALA A 5 -53.45 14.78 16.53
N ALA A 6 -52.52 14.50 17.39
CA ALA A 6 -52.24 15.14 18.69
C ALA A 6 -50.77 14.90 19.12
N ILE A 7 -50.24 15.90 19.71
CA ILE A 7 -49.05 15.94 20.59
C ILE A 7 -49.47 15.47 21.98
N HIS A 8 -48.70 14.67 22.70
CA HIS A 8 -48.56 14.78 24.16
C HIS A 8 -47.28 14.11 24.68
N PRO A 9 -46.77 14.61 25.83
CA PRO A 9 -45.36 14.60 26.15
C PRO A 9 -44.99 13.81 27.45
N LEU A 10 -43.65 13.76 27.69
CA LEU A 10 -42.95 13.71 28.98
C LEU A 10 -43.41 12.69 30.06
N ARG A 11 -42.47 11.87 30.47
CA ARG A 11 -42.20 11.63 31.91
C ARG A 11 -40.72 11.33 32.15
N SER A 12 -40.10 12.27 32.86
CA SER A 12 -38.90 12.11 33.66
C SER A 12 -39.25 11.44 34.97
N ILE A 13 -38.35 10.73 35.61
CA ILE A 13 -38.18 10.35 37.02
C ILE A 13 -37.10 9.25 36.99
N GLY A 14 -36.03 9.22 37.77
CA GLY A 14 -35.63 9.88 38.96
C GLY A 14 -34.18 9.46 39.28
N GLN A 15 -33.50 10.34 39.96
CA GLN A 15 -32.22 10.15 40.63
C GLN A 15 -32.35 9.29 41.88
N SER A 16 -31.31 8.58 42.23
CA SER A 16 -30.77 8.24 43.56
C SER A 16 -29.83 7.05 43.40
N GLY A 17 -28.68 6.95 43.98
CA GLY A 17 -28.01 7.68 45.02
C GLY A 17 -26.72 6.92 45.37
N LEU A 18 -25.73 7.65 45.75
CA LEU A 18 -24.64 7.42 46.70
C LEU A 18 -24.10 6.01 46.98
N GLY A 19 -22.78 5.88 46.90
CA GLY A 19 -22.02 4.83 47.57
C GLY A 19 -20.51 4.95 47.36
N ALA A 20 -19.87 5.83 48.10
CA ALA A 20 -18.42 5.91 48.22
C ALA A 20 -17.83 4.71 48.96
N ALA A 21 -16.70 4.18 48.49
CA ALA A 21 -15.72 3.53 49.38
C ALA A 21 -14.33 3.57 48.73
N LEU A 22 -13.49 4.39 49.33
CA LEU A 22 -12.03 4.31 49.24
C LEU A 22 -11.50 2.92 49.67
N ARG A 23 -10.53 2.40 48.97
CA ARG A 23 -9.34 1.78 49.60
C ARG A 23 -8.16 1.76 48.63
N GLN A 24 -7.15 2.48 49.05
CA GLN A 24 -5.74 2.38 48.61
C GLN A 24 -5.16 1.02 48.99
N ARG A 25 -4.29 0.54 48.15
CA ARG A 25 -3.03 -0.23 48.35
C ARG A 25 -2.65 -0.78 46.97
N GLY A 26 -1.56 -0.48 46.34
CA GLY A 26 -0.20 -0.59 46.81
C GLY A 26 0.49 -1.56 45.87
N GLY A 27 1.48 -1.09 45.12
CA GLY A 27 2.66 -1.89 44.84
C GLY A 27 2.75 -2.65 43.53
N GLY A 28 3.73 -2.28 42.73
CA GLY A 28 4.47 -3.23 41.91
C GLY A 28 4.12 -3.28 40.43
N GLY A 29 4.52 -2.27 39.68
CA GLY A 29 4.71 -2.45 38.23
C GLY A 29 5.99 -3.25 37.95
N PRO A 30 5.99 -4.21 37.03
CA PRO A 30 7.22 -4.86 36.61
C PRO A 30 8.04 -3.92 35.72
N GLU A 31 9.31 -3.78 36.06
CA GLU A 31 10.32 -3.06 35.28
C GLU A 31 10.52 -3.68 33.88
N PRO A 32 10.89 -2.88 32.87
CA PRO A 32 11.21 -3.41 31.56
C PRO A 32 12.55 -4.13 31.58
N ILE A 33 12.51 -5.42 31.27
CA ILE A 33 13.72 -6.24 31.09
C ILE A 33 14.42 -5.77 29.80
N PHE A 34 15.55 -5.10 29.97
CA PHE A 34 16.49 -4.84 28.87
C PHE A 34 17.21 -6.13 28.52
N PHE A 35 16.86 -6.73 27.39
CA PHE A 35 17.66 -7.76 26.76
C PHE A 35 18.87 -7.11 26.07
N THR A 36 20.01 -7.13 26.74
CA THR A 36 21.33 -6.88 26.13
C THR A 36 21.73 -8.13 25.36
N GLY A 37 21.61 -8.09 24.05
CA GLY A 37 22.18 -9.13 23.18
C GLY A 37 23.71 -8.98 23.10
N PRO A 38 24.45 -10.09 23.00
CA PRO A 38 25.93 -10.06 23.03
C PRO A 38 26.50 -9.46 21.75
N SER A 39 27.28 -8.40 21.91
CA SER A 39 28.17 -7.85 20.90
C SER A 39 29.21 -8.91 20.49
N ARG A 40 29.17 -9.35 19.25
CA ARG A 40 30.23 -10.18 18.67
C ARG A 40 31.44 -9.30 18.31
N HIS A 41 32.32 -9.11 19.25
CA HIS A 41 33.69 -8.67 18.96
C HIS A 41 34.43 -9.81 18.27
N ARG A 42 34.75 -9.63 17.01
CA ARG A 42 35.63 -10.51 16.26
C ARG A 42 37.05 -10.10 16.60
N LEU A 43 37.66 -10.82 17.54
CA LEU A 43 39.13 -10.76 17.85
C LEU A 43 39.91 -11.28 16.64
N ILE A 44 40.65 -10.38 16.02
CA ILE A 44 41.66 -10.75 15.02
C ILE A 44 42.93 -11.12 15.81
N SER A 45 43.16 -12.41 16.00
CA SER A 45 44.42 -12.95 16.55
C SER A 45 45.47 -12.88 15.44
N ARG A 46 46.46 -12.01 15.62
CA ARG A 46 47.71 -12.03 14.87
C ARG A 46 48.60 -13.12 15.48
N GLY A 47 48.63 -14.28 14.86
CA GLY A 47 49.64 -15.28 15.11
C GLY A 47 50.91 -14.95 14.36
N HIS A 48 51.97 -14.59 15.10
CA HIS A 48 53.35 -14.57 14.60
C HIS A 48 53.82 -16.02 14.56
N ALA A 49 54.01 -16.56 13.36
CA ALA A 49 54.75 -17.82 13.17
C ALA A 49 56.21 -17.47 12.79
N MET A 50 57.14 -17.85 13.65
CA MET A 50 58.56 -17.83 13.36
C MET A 50 58.89 -18.85 12.26
N LEU A 51 59.55 -18.39 11.20
CA LEU A 51 60.13 -19.20 10.14
C LEU A 51 61.50 -19.68 10.58
N THR A 52 61.70 -20.99 10.65
CA THR A 52 63.03 -21.63 10.64
C THR A 52 63.34 -22.02 9.18
N PRO A 53 64.53 -21.76 8.67
CA PRO A 53 64.92 -22.17 7.33
C PRO A 53 65.48 -23.60 7.34
N GLY A 54 64.89 -24.48 6.54
CA GLY A 54 65.46 -25.80 6.20
C GLY A 54 65.87 -25.79 4.70
N PRO A 55 66.90 -26.65 4.36
CA PRO A 55 67.62 -26.50 3.10
C PRO A 55 67.06 -27.27 1.92
N GLY A 56 67.11 -26.62 0.74
CA GLY A 56 67.38 -27.25 -0.54
C GLY A 56 66.23 -28.04 -1.20
N GLY A 57 65.74 -27.48 -2.26
CA GLY A 57 64.86 -28.16 -3.24
C GLY A 57 64.52 -27.22 -4.38
N THR A 58 65.28 -27.33 -5.47
CA THR A 58 65.00 -26.72 -6.77
C THR A 58 63.76 -27.34 -7.37
N ASP A 59 62.67 -26.59 -7.51
CA ASP A 59 61.76 -26.72 -8.65
C ASP A 59 60.87 -25.52 -8.67
N GLY A 60 61.06 -24.69 -9.71
CA GLY A 60 60.33 -23.45 -9.90
C GLY A 60 58.96 -23.75 -10.50
N GLU A 61 57.96 -23.95 -9.66
CA GLU A 61 56.56 -23.76 -10.04
C GLU A 61 56.02 -22.54 -9.32
N SER A 62 55.80 -21.52 -10.14
CA SER A 62 55.17 -20.28 -9.80
C SER A 62 53.79 -20.53 -9.20
N LEU A 63 53.71 -20.56 -7.87
CA LEU A 63 52.46 -20.47 -7.12
C LEU A 63 51.89 -19.01 -7.24
N MET A 64 51.51 -18.64 -8.44
CA MET A 64 50.54 -17.53 -8.62
C MET A 64 49.23 -17.95 -8.00
N SER A 65 49.09 -17.65 -6.72
CA SER A 65 47.82 -17.66 -6.02
C SER A 65 46.81 -16.90 -6.87
N LYS A 66 45.91 -17.61 -7.52
CA LYS A 66 44.78 -17.03 -8.28
C LYS A 66 43.91 -16.29 -7.28
N ILE A 67 44.16 -14.99 -7.09
CA ILE A 67 43.27 -14.10 -6.37
C ILE A 67 41.97 -14.07 -7.22
N GLN A 68 40.97 -14.87 -6.83
CA GLN A 68 39.64 -14.81 -7.38
C GLN A 68 38.98 -13.51 -6.87
N LEU A 69 39.13 -12.45 -7.64
CA LEU A 69 38.35 -11.24 -7.40
C LEU A 69 36.85 -11.61 -7.53
N PRO A 70 36.02 -11.15 -6.59
CA PRO A 70 34.58 -11.41 -6.67
C PRO A 70 34.07 -10.88 -8.03
N ALA A 71 33.47 -11.74 -8.83
CA ALA A 71 32.93 -11.38 -10.12
C ALA A 71 31.96 -10.21 -9.96
N ILE A 72 32.32 -9.03 -10.46
CA ILE A 72 31.46 -7.87 -10.51
C ILE A 72 30.33 -8.22 -11.46
N LYS A 73 29.17 -8.60 -10.89
CA LYS A 73 27.96 -8.85 -11.69
C LYS A 73 27.60 -7.57 -12.45
N PRO A 74 27.61 -7.57 -13.76
CA PRO A 74 27.31 -6.36 -14.54
C PRO A 74 25.93 -5.86 -14.14
N LYS A 75 25.79 -4.60 -13.76
CA LYS A 75 24.51 -3.98 -13.47
C LYS A 75 23.63 -4.15 -14.70
N ARG A 76 22.52 -4.89 -14.58
CA ARG A 76 21.56 -5.09 -15.66
C ARG A 76 21.11 -3.72 -16.16
N ARG A 77 21.35 -3.45 -17.44
CA ARG A 77 20.86 -2.22 -18.08
C ARG A 77 19.33 -2.21 -17.97
N PRO A 78 18.71 -1.10 -17.54
CA PRO A 78 17.26 -0.99 -17.56
C PRO A 78 16.73 -1.19 -18.98
N TRP A 79 15.70 -2.01 -19.15
CA TRP A 79 15.10 -2.31 -20.45
C TRP A 79 14.55 -1.07 -21.18
N ASN A 80 14.27 -0.02 -20.43
CA ASN A 80 13.73 1.26 -20.92
C ASN A 80 14.78 2.37 -21.03
N ARG A 81 16.08 2.04 -21.00
CA ARG A 81 17.14 3.05 -21.12
C ARG A 81 17.02 3.78 -22.48
N GLY A 82 16.87 5.10 -22.44
CA GLY A 82 16.70 5.93 -23.64
C GLY A 82 15.30 5.89 -24.26
N ARG A 83 14.35 5.20 -23.64
CA ARG A 83 12.94 5.20 -24.07
C ARG A 83 12.09 6.04 -23.13
N LEU A 84 11.38 7.04 -23.65
CA LEU A 84 10.30 7.72 -22.96
C LEU A 84 9.12 6.75 -22.86
N VAL A 85 9.00 6.09 -21.74
CA VAL A 85 7.81 5.28 -21.44
C VAL A 85 6.73 6.25 -21.01
N GLY A 86 5.73 6.44 -21.85
CA GLY A 86 4.59 7.30 -21.57
C GLY A 86 3.89 6.91 -20.25
N GLN A 87 3.18 7.85 -19.66
CA GLN A 87 2.44 7.60 -18.43
C GLN A 87 1.31 6.59 -18.68
N LYS A 88 1.13 5.65 -17.76
CA LYS A 88 0.03 4.68 -17.82
C LYS A 88 -1.32 5.41 -17.69
N ARG A 89 -2.25 5.09 -18.58
CA ARG A 89 -3.57 5.74 -18.64
C ARG A 89 -4.41 5.42 -17.40
N PRO A 90 -5.19 6.37 -16.86
CA PRO A 90 -6.22 6.06 -15.87
C PRO A 90 -7.37 5.28 -16.52
N LEU A 91 -8.10 4.48 -15.74
CA LEU A 91 -9.32 3.83 -16.20
C LEU A 91 -10.48 4.83 -16.28
N LEU A 92 -11.33 4.67 -17.28
CA LEU A 92 -12.59 5.39 -17.37
C LEU A 92 -13.63 4.76 -16.42
N PRO A 93 -14.67 5.51 -15.98
CA PRO A 93 -15.71 4.97 -15.11
C PRO A 93 -16.33 3.68 -15.63
N LYS A 94 -16.68 3.62 -16.92
CA LYS A 94 -17.24 2.43 -17.56
C LYS A 94 -16.31 1.21 -17.49
N GLN A 95 -14.99 1.43 -17.57
CA GLN A 95 -13.99 0.36 -17.48
C GLN A 95 -13.85 -0.16 -16.04
N VAL A 96 -13.93 0.73 -15.05
CA VAL A 96 -13.96 0.36 -13.63
C VAL A 96 -15.18 -0.53 -13.34
N TRP A 97 -16.36 -0.15 -13.82
CA TRP A 97 -17.57 -0.94 -13.67
C TRP A 97 -17.49 -2.30 -14.37
N ALA A 98 -16.94 -2.34 -15.58
CA ALA A 98 -16.77 -3.59 -16.33
C ALA A 98 -15.84 -4.58 -15.60
N ILE A 99 -14.74 -4.11 -15.01
CA ILE A 99 -13.83 -4.96 -14.23
C ILE A 99 -14.54 -5.47 -12.97
N ARG A 100 -15.25 -4.60 -12.23
CA ARG A 100 -16.01 -4.98 -11.04
C ARG A 100 -17.01 -6.08 -11.34
N ALA A 101 -17.89 -5.85 -12.32
CA ALA A 101 -18.92 -6.81 -12.72
C ALA A 101 -18.30 -8.18 -13.07
N ARG A 102 -17.18 -8.21 -13.81
CA ARG A 102 -16.49 -9.47 -14.11
C ARG A 102 -15.94 -10.18 -12.88
N LEU A 103 -15.36 -9.44 -11.95
CA LEU A 103 -14.82 -10.02 -10.72
C LEU A 103 -15.95 -10.53 -9.80
N GLU A 104 -17.07 -9.84 -9.75
CA GLU A 104 -18.29 -10.25 -9.03
C GLU A 104 -18.88 -11.51 -9.63
N LEU A 105 -19.11 -11.55 -10.96
CA LEU A 105 -19.61 -12.73 -11.67
C LEU A 105 -18.70 -13.94 -11.52
N ALA A 106 -17.37 -13.73 -11.47
CA ALA A 106 -16.40 -14.80 -11.25
C ALA A 106 -16.27 -15.19 -9.76
N SER A 107 -17.01 -14.57 -8.85
CA SER A 107 -16.90 -14.75 -7.39
C SER A 107 -15.47 -14.63 -6.86
N ASN A 108 -14.65 -13.82 -7.52
CA ASN A 108 -13.25 -13.60 -7.13
C ASN A 108 -13.14 -12.49 -6.08
N LEU A 109 -13.54 -12.80 -4.86
CA LEU A 109 -13.65 -11.83 -3.75
C LEU A 109 -12.33 -11.15 -3.42
N ARG A 110 -11.21 -11.90 -3.45
CA ARG A 110 -9.88 -11.33 -3.20
C ARG A 110 -9.53 -10.23 -4.20
N ASP A 111 -9.71 -10.51 -5.46
CA ASP A 111 -9.33 -9.60 -6.53
C ASP A 111 -10.31 -8.42 -6.60
N LEU A 112 -11.59 -8.63 -6.29
CA LEU A 112 -12.59 -7.58 -6.17
C LEU A 112 -12.24 -6.61 -5.03
N ALA A 113 -11.90 -7.12 -3.84
CA ALA A 113 -11.47 -6.31 -2.72
C ALA A 113 -10.18 -5.53 -3.04
N LEU A 114 -9.20 -6.20 -3.67
CA LEU A 114 -7.93 -5.58 -4.08
C LEU A 114 -8.14 -4.48 -5.11
N PHE A 115 -8.99 -4.71 -6.12
CA PHE A 115 -9.30 -3.75 -7.17
C PHE A 115 -10.02 -2.52 -6.60
N ASN A 116 -11.09 -2.73 -5.83
CA ASN A 116 -11.85 -1.65 -5.21
C ASN A 116 -10.99 -0.80 -4.29
N LEU A 117 -10.22 -1.44 -3.42
CA LEU A 117 -9.31 -0.74 -2.51
C LEU A 117 -8.19 0.00 -3.24
N ALA A 118 -7.68 -0.53 -4.35
CA ALA A 118 -6.67 0.15 -5.17
C ALA A 118 -7.18 1.46 -5.75
N ILE A 119 -8.44 1.50 -6.18
CA ILE A 119 -9.11 2.71 -6.69
C ILE A 119 -9.32 3.72 -5.55
N ASP A 120 -9.90 3.29 -4.44
CA ASP A 120 -10.26 4.20 -3.34
C ASP A 120 -9.04 4.75 -2.60
N SER A 121 -8.09 3.89 -2.25
CA SER A 121 -6.93 4.28 -1.45
C SER A 121 -5.95 5.17 -2.21
N LYS A 122 -5.90 5.07 -3.51
CA LYS A 122 -4.91 5.77 -4.33
C LYS A 122 -3.46 5.51 -3.85
N LEU A 123 -3.21 4.38 -3.17
CA LEU A 123 -1.91 4.00 -2.64
C LEU A 123 -0.96 3.53 -3.76
N ARG A 124 0.34 3.59 -3.50
CA ARG A 124 1.31 2.90 -4.36
C ARG A 124 1.16 1.39 -4.23
N GLY A 125 1.49 0.65 -5.28
CA GLY A 125 1.35 -0.81 -5.26
C GLY A 125 2.08 -1.48 -4.09
N CYS A 126 3.24 -0.99 -3.67
CA CYS A 126 3.95 -1.52 -2.51
C CYS A 126 3.20 -1.28 -1.19
N ASP A 127 2.58 -0.12 -1.04
CA ASP A 127 1.83 0.23 0.17
C ASP A 127 0.50 -0.54 0.20
N LEU A 128 -0.16 -0.70 -0.96
CA LEU A 128 -1.42 -1.41 -1.08
C LEU A 128 -1.29 -2.90 -0.73
N VAL A 129 -0.29 -3.60 -1.31
CA VAL A 129 -0.10 -5.03 -1.07
C VAL A 129 0.38 -5.34 0.36
N GLY A 130 1.02 -4.37 1.00
CA GLY A 130 1.51 -4.47 2.39
C GLY A 130 0.49 -4.07 3.46
N LEU A 131 -0.78 -3.81 3.09
CA LEU A 131 -1.82 -3.44 4.05
C LEU A 131 -2.14 -4.61 4.99
N ARG A 132 -2.24 -4.30 6.28
CA ARG A 132 -2.62 -5.26 7.31
C ARG A 132 -4.12 -5.23 7.56
N VAL A 133 -4.71 -6.36 7.89
CA VAL A 133 -6.13 -6.46 8.25
C VAL A 133 -6.48 -5.49 9.38
N ALA A 134 -5.67 -5.43 10.43
CA ALA A 134 -5.90 -4.54 11.59
C ALA A 134 -5.89 -3.03 11.26
N GLN A 135 -5.35 -2.61 10.11
CA GLN A 135 -5.42 -1.21 9.68
C GLN A 135 -6.78 -0.83 9.12
N LEU A 136 -7.49 -1.80 8.51
CA LEU A 136 -8.77 -1.56 7.85
C LEU A 136 -9.96 -2.08 8.66
N VAL A 137 -9.78 -3.15 9.42
CA VAL A 137 -10.87 -3.85 10.13
C VAL A 137 -10.70 -3.67 11.63
N VAL A 138 -11.79 -3.33 12.31
CA VAL A 138 -11.89 -3.24 13.77
C VAL A 138 -13.12 -4.00 14.21
N GLY A 139 -12.90 -5.08 14.95
CA GLY A 139 -13.97 -6.06 15.16
C GLY A 139 -14.47 -6.59 13.83
N ASP A 140 -15.78 -6.55 13.61
CA ASP A 140 -16.40 -7.01 12.36
C ASP A 140 -16.64 -5.92 11.32
N ARG A 141 -16.17 -4.70 11.59
CA ARG A 141 -16.46 -3.55 10.71
C ARG A 141 -15.22 -3.03 10.00
N VAL A 142 -15.36 -2.78 8.71
CA VAL A 142 -14.34 -2.09 7.92
C VAL A 142 -14.45 -0.58 8.16
N ARG A 143 -13.32 0.06 8.45
CA ARG A 143 -13.23 1.52 8.71
C ARG A 143 -13.61 2.31 7.47
N GLU A 144 -14.29 3.43 7.66
CA GLU A 144 -14.60 4.38 6.58
C GLU A 144 -13.40 5.21 6.15
N ARG A 145 -12.51 5.50 7.08
CA ARG A 145 -11.27 6.26 6.84
C ARG A 145 -10.08 5.52 7.42
N VAL A 146 -9.03 5.45 6.62
CA VAL A 146 -7.81 4.72 6.96
C VAL A 146 -6.60 5.62 6.74
N SER A 147 -5.68 5.62 7.70
CA SER A 147 -4.41 6.33 7.59
C SER A 147 -3.27 5.32 7.47
N VAL A 148 -2.39 5.52 6.50
CA VAL A 148 -1.26 4.64 6.21
C VAL A 148 0.00 5.46 6.00
N ILE A 149 1.11 5.04 6.60
CA ILE A 149 2.42 5.65 6.35
C ILE A 149 2.99 5.05 5.05
N GLN A 150 3.18 5.90 4.05
CA GLN A 150 3.74 5.47 2.76
C GLN A 150 5.21 5.04 2.90
N SER A 151 5.57 3.87 2.38
CA SER A 151 6.92 3.31 2.46
C SER A 151 7.97 4.21 1.82
N LYS A 152 7.67 4.82 0.67
CA LYS A 152 8.62 5.66 -0.08
C LYS A 152 8.84 7.05 0.54
N THR A 153 7.79 7.70 1.03
CA THR A 153 7.84 9.10 1.49
C THR A 153 7.86 9.23 3.00
N ARG A 154 7.60 8.14 3.72
CA ARG A 154 7.46 8.09 5.19
C ARG A 154 6.42 9.07 5.75
N ARG A 155 5.49 9.51 4.89
CA ARG A 155 4.42 10.43 5.26
C ARG A 155 3.10 9.69 5.41
N PRO A 156 2.26 10.10 6.37
CA PRO A 156 0.91 9.56 6.49
C PRO A 156 0.07 10.05 5.30
N VAL A 157 -0.75 9.16 4.76
CA VAL A 157 -1.80 9.48 3.79
C VAL A 157 -3.09 8.89 4.31
N GLN A 158 -4.13 9.70 4.30
CA GLN A 158 -5.47 9.30 4.68
C GLN A 158 -6.34 9.13 3.45
N PHE A 159 -7.14 8.09 3.43
CA PHE A 159 -8.11 7.83 2.38
C PHE A 159 -9.41 7.30 2.94
N GLU A 160 -10.48 7.52 2.20
CA GLU A 160 -11.81 6.98 2.48
C GLU A 160 -12.00 5.64 1.77
N VAL A 161 -12.73 4.76 2.42
CA VAL A 161 -13.14 3.46 1.90
C VAL A 161 -14.63 3.54 1.60
N THR A 162 -15.01 3.50 0.33
CA THR A 162 -16.41 3.60 -0.10
C THR A 162 -17.21 2.36 0.32
N GLU A 163 -18.54 2.46 0.31
CA GLU A 163 -19.45 1.36 0.71
C GLU A 163 -19.14 0.08 -0.07
N ASN A 164 -19.06 0.15 -1.39
CA ASN A 164 -18.75 -1.01 -2.24
C ASN A 164 -17.40 -1.65 -1.89
N THR A 165 -16.42 -0.82 -1.51
CA THR A 165 -15.11 -1.30 -1.11
C THR A 165 -15.17 -1.94 0.28
N ARG A 166 -15.94 -1.36 1.22
CA ARG A 166 -16.15 -1.94 2.55
C ARG A 166 -16.83 -3.30 2.46
N ALA A 167 -17.88 -3.41 1.65
CA ALA A 167 -18.60 -4.66 1.42
C ALA A 167 -17.64 -5.74 0.88
N SER A 168 -16.90 -5.43 -0.20
CA SER A 168 -15.96 -6.39 -0.80
C SER A 168 -14.83 -6.80 0.14
N ILE A 169 -14.30 -5.90 0.97
CA ILE A 169 -13.29 -6.23 1.99
C ILE A 169 -13.92 -7.11 3.08
N SER A 170 -15.12 -6.77 3.55
CA SER A 170 -15.82 -7.55 4.59
C SER A 170 -16.08 -8.99 4.15
N GLU A 171 -16.54 -9.19 2.92
CA GLU A 171 -16.73 -10.52 2.34
C GLU A 171 -15.41 -11.28 2.20
N TRP A 172 -14.37 -10.62 1.74
CA TRP A 172 -13.06 -11.25 1.61
C TRP A 172 -12.47 -11.68 2.95
N VAL A 173 -12.51 -10.81 3.98
CA VAL A 173 -11.92 -11.10 5.29
C VAL A 173 -12.66 -12.22 6.03
N LYS A 174 -13.94 -12.43 5.76
CA LYS A 174 -14.74 -13.54 6.32
C LYS A 174 -14.42 -14.93 5.73
N ARG A 175 -13.63 -14.98 4.68
CA ARG A 175 -13.25 -16.25 4.05
C ARG A 175 -12.34 -17.08 4.95
N PRO A 176 -12.49 -18.41 4.95
CA PRO A 176 -11.63 -19.30 5.75
C PRO A 176 -10.12 -19.08 5.50
N GLU A 177 -9.74 -18.74 4.27
CA GLU A 177 -8.35 -18.49 3.90
C GLU A 177 -7.74 -17.26 4.59
N MET A 178 -8.58 -16.40 5.18
CA MET A 178 -8.16 -15.20 5.88
C MET A 178 -8.01 -15.35 7.38
N ILE A 179 -8.43 -16.50 7.93
CA ILE A 179 -8.32 -16.76 9.38
C ILE A 179 -6.85 -16.71 9.80
N GLY A 180 -6.53 -15.87 10.77
CA GLY A 180 -5.16 -15.70 11.28
C GLY A 180 -4.21 -14.92 10.36
N CYS A 181 -4.66 -14.44 9.21
CA CYS A 181 -3.84 -13.65 8.31
C CYS A 181 -3.62 -12.24 8.85
N ALA A 182 -2.35 -11.83 8.99
CA ALA A 182 -2.00 -10.46 9.40
C ALA A 182 -2.16 -9.45 8.25
N PHE A 183 -1.97 -9.89 7.00
CA PHE A 183 -2.03 -9.05 5.80
C PHE A 183 -3.35 -9.23 5.06
N LEU A 184 -3.87 -8.14 4.50
CA LEU A 184 -5.15 -8.16 3.77
C LEU A 184 -5.08 -9.01 2.49
N PHE A 185 -3.92 -9.06 1.85
CA PHE A 185 -3.68 -9.85 0.64
C PHE A 185 -2.51 -10.82 0.85
N PRO A 186 -2.73 -11.92 1.57
CA PRO A 186 -1.68 -12.88 1.89
C PRO A 186 -1.11 -13.54 0.63
N SER A 187 0.14 -13.94 0.69
CA SER A 187 0.78 -14.72 -0.36
C SER A 187 0.43 -16.20 -0.19
N ARG A 188 0.27 -16.91 -1.31
CA ARG A 188 0.19 -18.39 -1.29
C ARG A 188 1.52 -19.05 -0.96
N PHE A 189 2.62 -18.31 -1.06
CA PHE A 189 3.95 -18.82 -0.76
C PHE A 189 4.35 -18.43 0.67
N HIS A 190 4.61 -19.40 1.51
CA HIS A 190 4.98 -19.19 2.93
C HIS A 190 6.22 -18.29 3.12
N ALA A 191 7.13 -18.27 2.15
CA ALA A 191 8.32 -17.41 2.19
C ALA A 191 8.00 -15.89 2.10
N ARG A 192 6.75 -15.51 1.83
CA ARG A 192 6.33 -14.11 1.68
C ARG A 192 5.02 -13.86 2.40
N PRO A 193 4.95 -12.85 3.26
CA PRO A 193 3.75 -12.60 4.07
C PRO A 193 2.56 -12.08 3.25
N HIS A 194 2.80 -11.40 2.14
CA HIS A 194 1.75 -10.85 1.27
C HIS A 194 2.13 -10.99 -0.22
N ILE A 195 1.18 -10.78 -1.11
CA ILE A 195 1.42 -10.79 -2.57
C ILE A 195 2.48 -9.75 -2.94
N SER A 196 3.31 -10.07 -3.93
CA SER A 196 4.32 -9.13 -4.42
C SER A 196 3.71 -8.07 -5.34
N THR A 197 4.37 -6.91 -5.44
CA THR A 197 3.99 -5.87 -6.42
C THR A 197 4.01 -6.38 -7.86
N ARG A 198 4.87 -7.38 -8.17
CA ARG A 198 4.92 -8.05 -9.47
C ARG A 198 3.66 -8.89 -9.71
N GLN A 199 3.19 -9.61 -8.68
CA GLN A 199 1.93 -10.36 -8.77
C GLN A 199 0.75 -9.40 -8.95
N TYR A 200 0.68 -8.33 -8.16
CA TYR A 200 -0.33 -7.29 -8.33
C TYR A 200 -0.32 -6.70 -9.75
N ALA A 201 0.85 -6.44 -10.32
CA ALA A 201 0.96 -5.94 -11.70
C ALA A 201 0.47 -6.96 -12.75
N ARG A 202 0.58 -8.28 -12.49
CA ARG A 202 0.00 -9.32 -13.34
C ARG A 202 -1.52 -9.31 -13.27
N LEU A 203 -2.08 -9.28 -12.07
CA LEU A 203 -3.53 -9.19 -11.87
C LEU A 203 -4.13 -7.97 -12.59
N VAL A 204 -3.50 -6.81 -12.47
CA VAL A 204 -3.97 -5.60 -13.19
C VAL A 204 -3.99 -5.83 -14.70
N ARG A 205 -2.99 -6.49 -15.26
CA ARG A 205 -2.98 -6.80 -16.70
C ARG A 205 -4.09 -7.78 -17.08
N GLU A 206 -4.29 -8.82 -16.29
CA GLU A 206 -5.36 -9.79 -16.46
C GLU A 206 -6.74 -9.12 -16.46
N TRP A 207 -7.02 -8.26 -15.48
CA TRP A 207 -8.29 -7.52 -15.39
C TRP A 207 -8.53 -6.60 -16.60
N VAL A 208 -7.48 -5.90 -17.03
CA VAL A 208 -7.56 -4.98 -18.18
C VAL A 208 -7.77 -5.75 -19.48
N THR A 209 -7.05 -6.85 -19.68
CA THR A 209 -7.21 -7.73 -20.86
C THR A 209 -8.62 -8.34 -20.88
N ALA A 210 -9.15 -8.75 -19.72
CA ALA A 210 -10.46 -9.35 -19.62
C ALA A 210 -11.61 -8.44 -20.12
N ILE A 211 -11.43 -7.12 -20.11
CA ILE A 211 -12.41 -6.16 -20.66
C ILE A 211 -12.02 -5.66 -22.05
N GLY A 212 -11.09 -6.33 -22.74
CA GLY A 212 -10.69 -6.03 -24.10
C GLY A 212 -9.78 -4.81 -24.27
N LEU A 213 -9.11 -4.34 -23.20
CA LEU A 213 -8.15 -3.24 -23.30
C LEU A 213 -6.73 -3.76 -23.53
N GLU A 214 -5.93 -2.98 -24.25
CA GLU A 214 -4.51 -3.27 -24.48
C GLU A 214 -3.72 -3.09 -23.17
N PRO A 215 -3.13 -4.17 -22.60
CA PRO A 215 -2.50 -4.13 -21.29
C PRO A 215 -1.21 -3.30 -21.24
N SER A 216 -0.59 -3.01 -22.38
CA SER A 216 0.61 -2.18 -22.43
C SER A 216 0.35 -0.73 -21.98
N GLY A 217 -0.86 -0.23 -22.18
CA GLY A 217 -1.29 1.12 -21.78
C GLY A 217 -1.58 1.27 -20.27
N TYR A 218 -1.72 0.15 -19.56
CA TYR A 218 -2.20 0.15 -18.17
C TYR A 218 -1.20 -0.52 -17.21
N GLY A 219 -1.41 -0.33 -15.92
CA GLY A 219 -0.60 -0.93 -14.86
C GLY A 219 -1.07 -0.52 -13.46
N THR A 220 -0.33 -0.87 -12.44
CA THR A 220 -0.67 -0.54 -11.04
C THR A 220 -0.84 0.97 -10.81
N HIS A 221 -0.10 1.80 -11.53
CA HIS A 221 -0.23 3.26 -11.47
C HIS A 221 -1.54 3.76 -12.11
N SER A 222 -2.12 3.03 -13.06
CA SER A 222 -3.41 3.35 -13.65
C SER A 222 -4.52 3.38 -12.61
N LEU A 223 -4.59 2.33 -11.75
CA LEU A 223 -5.59 2.25 -10.69
C LEU A 223 -5.44 3.41 -9.70
N ARG A 224 -4.21 3.69 -9.26
CA ARG A 224 -3.92 4.83 -8.40
C ARG A 224 -4.37 6.16 -9.02
N ARG A 225 -4.19 6.34 -10.34
CA ARG A 225 -4.56 7.57 -11.05
C ARG A 225 -6.05 7.71 -11.31
N THR A 226 -6.77 6.60 -11.40
CA THR A 226 -8.18 6.57 -11.81
C THR A 226 -9.05 7.50 -10.97
N LYS A 227 -9.11 7.31 -9.65
CA LYS A 227 -9.94 8.16 -8.78
C LYS A 227 -9.37 9.58 -8.69
N ALA A 228 -8.05 9.73 -8.67
CA ALA A 228 -7.39 11.03 -8.64
C ALA A 228 -7.72 11.88 -9.89
N ALA A 229 -7.63 11.30 -11.09
CA ALA A 229 -7.98 11.97 -12.33
C ALA A 229 -9.47 12.34 -12.40
N GLN A 230 -10.35 11.47 -11.89
CA GLN A 230 -11.78 11.77 -11.86
C GLN A 230 -12.14 12.87 -10.87
N ILE A 231 -11.48 12.92 -9.69
CA ILE A 231 -11.65 14.02 -8.74
C ILE A 231 -11.20 15.33 -9.39
N TYR A 232 -10.05 15.33 -10.04
CA TYR A 232 -9.56 16.52 -10.73
C TYR A 232 -10.52 17.00 -11.82
N ARG A 233 -10.98 16.11 -12.71
CA ARG A 233 -11.94 16.44 -13.76
C ARG A 233 -13.25 17.01 -13.25
N LYS A 234 -13.72 16.56 -12.07
CA LYS A 234 -14.97 17.04 -11.48
C LYS A 234 -14.83 18.36 -10.73
N THR A 235 -13.65 18.64 -10.17
CA THR A 235 -13.49 19.74 -9.20
C THR A 235 -12.47 20.79 -9.63
N GLY A 236 -11.60 20.51 -10.60
CA GLY A 236 -10.44 21.35 -10.93
C GLY A 236 -9.43 21.52 -9.80
N ASN A 237 -9.69 20.95 -8.61
CA ASN A 237 -8.93 21.20 -7.40
C ASN A 237 -7.65 20.35 -7.33
N LEU A 238 -6.56 20.90 -7.89
CA LEU A 238 -5.25 20.26 -7.91
C LEU A 238 -4.67 20.04 -6.49
N ARG A 239 -4.95 20.98 -5.56
CA ARG A 239 -4.44 20.89 -4.19
C ARG A 239 -5.09 19.73 -3.42
N ALA A 240 -6.38 19.52 -3.59
CA ALA A 240 -7.07 18.38 -3.00
C ALA A 240 -6.47 17.05 -3.50
N VAL A 241 -6.22 16.95 -4.81
CA VAL A 241 -5.59 15.76 -5.39
C VAL A 241 -4.17 15.55 -4.88
N GLN A 242 -3.39 16.63 -4.75
CA GLN A 242 -2.05 16.57 -4.18
C GLN A 242 -2.04 15.98 -2.77
N LEU A 243 -2.93 16.44 -1.91
CA LEU A 243 -3.07 15.95 -0.53
C LEU A 243 -3.48 14.46 -0.51
N LEU A 244 -4.46 14.07 -1.31
CA LEU A 244 -4.94 12.69 -1.42
C LEU A 244 -3.88 11.71 -1.93
N LEU A 245 -2.96 12.16 -2.77
CA LEU A 245 -1.85 11.36 -3.27
C LEU A 245 -0.63 11.37 -2.34
N GLY A 246 -0.57 12.30 -1.40
CA GLY A 246 0.60 12.52 -0.54
C GLY A 246 1.82 13.01 -1.30
N HIS A 247 1.61 13.87 -2.32
CA HIS A 247 2.70 14.49 -3.06
C HIS A 247 3.19 15.75 -2.36
N THR A 248 4.50 15.92 -2.24
CA THR A 248 5.12 17.08 -1.60
C THR A 248 5.14 18.32 -2.51
N LYS A 249 5.33 18.10 -3.82
CA LYS A 249 5.41 19.15 -4.83
C LYS A 249 4.17 19.11 -5.72
N VAL A 250 3.62 20.27 -6.05
CA VAL A 250 2.47 20.42 -6.96
C VAL A 250 2.82 19.90 -8.34
N ASP A 251 4.02 20.22 -8.86
CA ASP A 251 4.51 19.76 -10.17
C ASP A 251 4.44 18.25 -10.34
N SER A 252 4.68 17.51 -9.23
CA SER A 252 4.54 16.06 -9.26
C SER A 252 3.09 15.62 -9.48
N THR A 253 2.12 16.41 -9.02
CA THR A 253 0.69 16.14 -9.21
C THR A 253 0.24 16.52 -10.61
N VAL A 254 0.66 17.68 -11.12
CA VAL A 254 0.43 18.13 -12.51
C VAL A 254 0.93 17.08 -13.48
N ARG A 255 2.22 16.74 -13.39
CA ARG A 255 2.82 15.69 -14.21
C ARG A 255 2.12 14.34 -14.05
N TYR A 256 1.68 14.01 -12.81
CA TYR A 256 1.01 12.76 -12.52
C TYR A 256 -0.38 12.68 -13.14
N LEU A 257 -1.13 13.76 -13.16
CA LEU A 257 -2.46 13.84 -13.77
C LEU A 257 -2.37 13.93 -15.30
N GLY A 258 -1.24 14.40 -15.85
CA GLY A 258 -1.11 14.73 -17.27
C GLY A 258 -1.96 15.95 -17.63
N VAL A 259 -1.99 16.94 -16.74
CA VAL A 259 -2.65 18.24 -17.00
C VAL A 259 -1.80 18.97 -18.03
N GLU A 260 -2.35 19.21 -19.19
CA GLU A 260 -1.74 19.91 -20.30
C GLU A 260 -2.31 21.33 -20.45
N LEU A 261 -1.72 22.13 -21.32
CA LEU A 261 -2.19 23.49 -21.56
C LEU A 261 -3.63 23.52 -22.09
N GLU A 262 -4.00 22.52 -22.90
CA GLU A 262 -5.36 22.32 -23.40
C GLU A 262 -6.42 22.21 -22.28
N ASP A 263 -6.07 21.52 -21.20
CA ASP A 263 -6.99 21.43 -20.02
C ASP A 263 -7.21 22.83 -19.41
N ALA A 264 -6.16 23.66 -19.35
CA ALA A 264 -6.26 25.02 -18.82
C ALA A 264 -7.04 25.95 -19.74
N LEU A 265 -6.85 25.83 -21.05
CA LEU A 265 -7.58 26.61 -22.06
C LEU A 265 -9.08 26.27 -22.05
N SER A 266 -9.42 24.99 -21.98
CA SER A 266 -10.80 24.54 -21.90
C SER A 266 -11.52 25.04 -20.63
N ILE A 267 -10.79 25.14 -19.50
CA ILE A 267 -11.33 25.74 -18.28
C ILE A 267 -11.53 27.24 -18.47
N ALA A 268 -10.56 27.94 -19.09
CA ALA A 268 -10.67 29.37 -19.35
C ALA A 268 -11.85 29.69 -20.27
N GLU A 269 -12.05 28.88 -21.31
CA GLU A 269 -13.21 29.02 -22.22
C GLU A 269 -14.56 28.77 -21.53
N SER A 270 -14.60 27.97 -20.46
CA SER A 270 -15.81 27.69 -19.70
C SER A 270 -16.22 28.80 -18.72
N VAL A 271 -15.37 29.81 -18.54
CA VAL A 271 -15.61 30.96 -17.65
C VAL A 271 -15.84 32.18 -18.51
N ASP A 272 -17.13 32.47 -18.81
CA ASP A 272 -17.57 33.73 -19.38
C ASP A 272 -17.71 34.77 -18.27
N ILE A 273 -17.10 35.95 -18.46
CA ILE A 273 -17.17 37.07 -17.52
C ILE A 273 -18.08 38.15 -18.11
#